data_3325578e64238f3bc02f795ea67af677
#
_entry.id   3325578e64238f3bc02f795ea67af677
#
_cell.length_a   1.000
_cell.length_b   1.000
_cell.length_c   1.000
_cell.angle_alpha   90.00
_cell.angle_beta   90.00
_cell.angle_gamma   90.00
#
_symmetry.space_group_name_H-M   'P 1'
#
loop_
_entity.id
_entity.type
_entity.pdbx_description
1 polymer ?
#
loop_
_entity_poly.entity_id
_entity_poly.type
_entity_poly.pdbx_seq_one_letter_code
_entity_poly.pdbx_strand_id
1 'polypeptide(L)'
;MERTILHCDMNNFYASVECMLNPQLKGHPVAVGGDVENRHGIILAKNYEAKKFGIQTGEALWQAKQKCRNLIIVPPHYEEYLKYSRLAHSIYEDYTDLIEPYGMDEVWLDITGSTKLFGNGEKVANELRERIKFELGLTISVGVSFCKVFAKLGSDMKKPDAVTVIPKDSFREVIWDLPASDLLGVGRSTDKFLSSYGIHTIGELANAYPELIQRKLGKNGMMLIAFANGEDRSRVAPQDYEPPMKSVGHGITTVQDLENDAEVWNIILALTQDIGHKLRVYNKNAAGVAIYIRYIQDKQLSGKQWQCQAPGSDSQCGNHC
;
A
#
# COMPACT_ATOMS: atom_id res chain seq x y z
N MET A 1 -13.89 19.89 -18.78
CA MET A 1 -14.43 18.51 -18.66
C MET A 1 -14.10 18.03 -17.26
N GLU A 2 -15.02 17.44 -16.55
CA GLU A 2 -14.79 16.87 -15.22
C GLU A 2 -13.93 15.62 -15.36
N ARG A 3 -12.96 15.45 -14.43
CA ARG A 3 -12.11 14.25 -14.46
C ARG A 3 -12.90 13.02 -14.05
N THR A 4 -12.58 11.90 -14.66
CA THR A 4 -13.12 10.58 -14.31
C THR A 4 -11.95 9.66 -13.98
N ILE A 5 -11.71 9.48 -12.67
CA ILE A 5 -10.62 8.69 -12.13
C ILE A 5 -11.18 7.40 -11.56
N LEU A 6 -10.61 6.28 -11.95
CA LEU A 6 -10.88 4.98 -11.34
C LEU A 6 -9.71 4.59 -10.45
N HIS A 7 -10.01 3.89 -9.37
CA HIS A 7 -9.03 3.14 -8.60
C HIS A 7 -9.45 1.67 -8.56
N CYS A 8 -8.63 0.80 -9.12
CA CYS A 8 -8.85 -0.64 -9.14
C CYS A 8 -7.97 -1.30 -8.08
N ASP A 9 -8.54 -2.18 -7.26
CA ASP A 9 -7.88 -2.88 -6.16
C ASP A 9 -8.24 -4.37 -6.24
N MET A 10 -7.23 -5.23 -6.42
CA MET A 10 -7.43 -6.67 -6.52
C MET A 10 -7.74 -7.26 -5.14
N ASN A 11 -8.87 -7.93 -5.04
CA ASN A 11 -9.36 -8.44 -3.78
C ASN A 11 -8.47 -9.57 -3.22
N ASN A 12 -7.88 -9.35 -2.02
CA ASN A 12 -7.02 -10.34 -1.36
C ASN A 12 -5.92 -10.91 -2.27
N PHE A 13 -5.30 -10.09 -3.08
CA PHE A 13 -4.57 -10.45 -4.29
C PHE A 13 -3.72 -11.71 -4.16
N TYR A 14 -2.72 -11.74 -3.27
CA TYR A 14 -1.84 -12.91 -3.14
C TYR A 14 -2.63 -14.18 -2.77
N ALA A 15 -3.53 -14.09 -1.80
CA ALA A 15 -4.33 -15.24 -1.39
C ALA A 15 -5.29 -15.71 -2.49
N SER A 16 -5.79 -14.78 -3.32
CA SER A 16 -6.65 -15.10 -4.46
C SER A 16 -5.87 -15.82 -5.55
N VAL A 17 -4.64 -15.37 -5.86
CA VAL A 17 -3.75 -16.06 -6.81
C VAL A 17 -3.42 -17.47 -6.31
N GLU A 18 -3.06 -17.65 -5.03
CA GLU A 18 -2.80 -18.99 -4.46
C GLU A 18 -4.01 -19.92 -4.56
N CYS A 19 -5.21 -19.42 -4.23
CA CYS A 19 -6.44 -20.20 -4.34
C CYS A 19 -6.84 -20.52 -5.79
N MET A 20 -6.40 -19.72 -6.75
CA MET A 20 -6.61 -19.97 -8.16
C MET A 20 -5.63 -21.02 -8.68
N LEU A 21 -4.35 -20.94 -8.31
CA LEU A 21 -3.32 -21.91 -8.68
C LEU A 21 -3.56 -23.27 -8.03
N ASN A 22 -4.07 -23.28 -6.79
CA ASN A 22 -4.44 -24.51 -6.09
C ASN A 22 -5.93 -24.48 -5.67
N PRO A 23 -6.83 -25.05 -6.50
CA PRO A 23 -8.26 -25.07 -6.21
C PRO A 23 -8.66 -25.79 -4.91
N GLN A 24 -7.80 -26.63 -4.33
CA GLN A 24 -8.06 -27.30 -3.05
C GLN A 24 -8.07 -26.33 -1.88
N LEU A 25 -7.50 -25.13 -2.04
CA LEU A 25 -7.52 -24.07 -1.02
C LEU A 25 -8.85 -23.31 -0.98
N LYS A 26 -9.68 -23.41 -2.01
CA LYS A 26 -10.97 -22.71 -2.07
C LYS A 26 -11.92 -23.18 -0.97
N GLY A 27 -12.55 -22.23 -0.29
CA GLY A 27 -13.49 -22.50 0.81
C GLY A 27 -12.81 -22.75 2.16
N HIS A 28 -11.50 -22.82 2.21
CA HIS A 28 -10.74 -22.93 3.45
C HIS A 28 -10.15 -21.57 3.87
N PRO A 29 -9.93 -21.34 5.19
CA PRO A 29 -9.20 -20.15 5.63
C PRO A 29 -7.73 -20.28 5.22
N VAL A 30 -7.30 -19.40 4.31
CA VAL A 30 -5.94 -19.37 3.72
C VAL A 30 -5.27 -18.04 4.00
N ALA A 31 -4.01 -18.10 4.37
CA ALA A 31 -3.14 -16.94 4.46
C ALA A 31 -1.82 -17.19 3.72
N VAL A 32 -1.32 -16.17 3.06
CA VAL A 32 0.04 -16.14 2.51
C VAL A 32 0.95 -15.59 3.58
N GLY A 33 2.02 -16.30 3.91
CA GLY A 33 2.93 -15.88 4.96
C GLY A 33 4.33 -16.45 4.78
N GLY A 34 5.30 -15.84 5.45
CA GLY A 34 6.67 -16.32 5.47
C GLY A 34 6.84 -17.59 6.27
N ASP A 35 8.10 -18.04 6.39
CA ASP A 35 8.47 -19.25 7.11
C ASP A 35 8.37 -19.06 8.64
N VAL A 36 7.65 -19.96 9.30
CA VAL A 36 7.47 -19.96 10.75
C VAL A 36 8.78 -20.25 11.49
N GLU A 37 9.62 -21.13 10.92
CA GLU A 37 10.86 -21.61 11.56
C GLU A 37 11.95 -20.52 11.61
N ASN A 38 11.91 -19.57 10.67
CA ASN A 38 12.93 -18.53 10.51
C ASN A 38 12.56 -17.16 11.13
N ARG A 39 11.67 -17.07 12.13
CA ARG A 39 11.19 -15.81 12.73
C ARG A 39 10.60 -14.80 11.75
N HIS A 40 10.42 -15.14 10.46
CA HIS A 40 9.90 -14.28 9.40
C HIS A 40 8.39 -14.44 9.18
N GLY A 41 7.75 -15.16 10.08
CA GLY A 41 6.36 -15.56 9.94
C GLY A 41 5.35 -14.44 10.22
N ILE A 42 5.10 -13.56 9.25
CA ILE A 42 3.96 -12.63 9.27
C ILE A 42 2.97 -12.95 8.15
N ILE A 43 1.71 -12.59 8.38
CA ILE A 43 0.67 -12.67 7.36
C ILE A 43 0.90 -11.54 6.34
N LEU A 44 1.14 -11.90 5.09
CA LEU A 44 1.26 -10.97 3.97
C LEU A 44 -0.11 -10.66 3.35
N ALA A 45 -0.91 -11.71 3.15
CA ALA A 45 -2.28 -11.60 2.66
C ALA A 45 -3.14 -12.73 3.23
N LYS A 46 -4.45 -12.60 3.14
CA LYS A 46 -5.41 -13.60 3.60
C LYS A 46 -6.67 -13.55 2.78
N ASN A 47 -7.33 -14.70 2.60
CA ASN A 47 -8.63 -14.75 1.93
C ASN A 47 -9.78 -14.31 2.86
N TYR A 48 -10.99 -14.22 2.32
CA TYR A 48 -12.17 -13.79 3.08
C TYR A 48 -12.56 -14.76 4.17
N GLU A 49 -12.34 -16.06 3.98
CA GLU A 49 -12.56 -17.10 4.98
C GLU A 49 -11.67 -16.86 6.21
N ALA A 50 -10.38 -16.62 6.01
CA ALA A 50 -9.45 -16.29 7.10
C ALA A 50 -9.77 -14.92 7.75
N LYS A 51 -10.21 -13.93 6.96
CA LYS A 51 -10.60 -12.61 7.46
C LYS A 51 -11.75 -12.69 8.49
N LYS A 52 -12.68 -13.64 8.33
CA LYS A 52 -13.80 -13.86 9.29
C LYS A 52 -13.33 -14.19 10.71
N PHE A 53 -12.14 -14.74 10.86
CA PHE A 53 -11.53 -15.04 12.17
C PHE A 53 -10.76 -13.85 12.77
N GLY A 54 -10.83 -12.67 12.16
CA GLY A 54 -10.13 -11.46 12.63
C GLY A 54 -8.62 -11.50 12.39
N ILE A 55 -8.14 -12.34 11.46
CA ILE A 55 -6.73 -12.37 11.05
C ILE A 55 -6.40 -11.08 10.32
N GLN A 56 -5.24 -10.46 10.65
CA GLN A 56 -4.80 -9.21 10.08
C GLN A 56 -3.50 -9.37 9.29
N THR A 57 -3.33 -8.56 8.23
CA THR A 57 -2.05 -8.44 7.54
C THR A 57 -1.01 -7.81 8.47
N GLY A 58 0.21 -8.36 8.46
CA GLY A 58 1.30 -7.93 9.33
C GLY A 58 1.31 -8.57 10.71
N GLU A 59 0.29 -9.35 11.11
CA GLU A 59 0.36 -10.09 12.38
C GLU A 59 1.23 -11.36 12.27
N ALA A 60 1.77 -11.79 13.38
CA ALA A 60 2.60 -13.00 13.42
C ALA A 60 1.77 -14.27 13.14
N LEU A 61 2.36 -15.25 12.45
CA LEU A 61 1.68 -16.48 12.06
C LEU A 61 1.13 -17.26 13.26
N TRP A 62 1.84 -17.26 14.40
CA TRP A 62 1.38 -17.92 15.61
C TRP A 62 0.11 -17.26 16.19
N GLN A 63 -0.01 -15.92 16.11
CA GLN A 63 -1.22 -15.21 16.53
C GLN A 63 -2.40 -15.54 15.61
N ALA A 64 -2.16 -15.58 14.29
CA ALA A 64 -3.17 -15.98 13.33
C ALA A 64 -3.65 -17.44 13.56
N LYS A 65 -2.73 -18.35 13.85
CA LYS A 65 -3.05 -19.76 14.22
C LYS A 65 -3.84 -19.87 15.52
N GLN A 66 -3.62 -19.00 16.50
CA GLN A 66 -4.46 -18.97 17.71
C GLN A 66 -5.90 -18.57 17.42
N LYS A 67 -6.12 -17.64 16.48
CA LYS A 67 -7.46 -17.21 16.04
C LYS A 67 -8.17 -18.26 15.18
N CYS A 68 -7.41 -18.98 14.34
CA CYS A 68 -7.93 -19.99 13.42
C CYS A 68 -6.99 -21.21 13.39
N ARG A 69 -7.35 -22.26 14.12
CA ARG A 69 -6.52 -23.49 14.24
C ARG A 69 -6.34 -24.23 12.93
N ASN A 70 -7.35 -24.19 12.05
CA ASN A 70 -7.35 -24.81 10.73
C ASN A 70 -6.87 -23.86 9.62
N LEU A 71 -6.21 -22.74 9.95
CA LEU A 71 -5.63 -21.84 8.99
C LEU A 71 -4.56 -22.53 8.15
N ILE A 72 -4.72 -22.53 6.84
CA ILE A 72 -3.72 -23.01 5.89
C ILE A 72 -2.79 -21.84 5.57
N ILE A 73 -1.50 -22.00 5.84
CA ILE A 73 -0.48 -21.01 5.52
C ILE A 73 0.28 -21.50 4.30
N VAL A 74 0.38 -20.69 3.26
CA VAL A 74 1.12 -20.99 2.04
C VAL A 74 2.27 -19.99 1.86
N PRO A 75 3.42 -20.40 1.33
CA PRO A 75 4.52 -19.50 1.04
C PRO A 75 4.14 -18.57 -0.12
N PRO A 76 4.73 -17.36 -0.21
CA PRO A 76 4.47 -16.43 -1.30
C PRO A 76 5.15 -16.86 -2.61
N HIS A 77 4.43 -16.82 -3.73
CA HIS A 77 4.96 -17.03 -5.07
C HIS A 77 4.99 -15.69 -5.85
N TYR A 78 5.95 -14.83 -5.53
CA TYR A 78 6.06 -13.48 -6.07
C TYR A 78 6.11 -13.40 -7.59
N GLU A 79 6.69 -14.39 -8.26
CA GLU A 79 6.72 -14.45 -9.73
C GLU A 79 5.31 -14.56 -10.34
N GLU A 80 4.45 -15.37 -9.72
CA GLU A 80 3.05 -15.47 -10.15
C GLU A 80 2.29 -14.18 -9.86
N TYR A 81 2.53 -13.54 -8.70
CA TYR A 81 1.88 -12.26 -8.40
C TYR A 81 2.27 -11.18 -9.41
N LEU A 82 3.56 -11.07 -9.75
CA LEU A 82 4.03 -10.15 -10.79
C LEU A 82 3.41 -10.45 -12.15
N LYS A 83 3.26 -11.72 -12.51
CA LYS A 83 2.63 -12.15 -13.76
C LYS A 83 1.17 -11.70 -13.82
N TYR A 84 0.35 -11.98 -12.78
CA TYR A 84 -1.05 -11.59 -12.76
C TYR A 84 -1.25 -10.08 -12.63
N SER A 85 -0.36 -9.38 -11.93
CA SER A 85 -0.31 -7.93 -11.92
C SER A 85 -0.12 -7.36 -13.34
N ARG A 86 0.85 -7.88 -14.12
CA ARG A 86 1.08 -7.46 -15.51
C ARG A 86 -0.08 -7.77 -16.44
N LEU A 87 -0.70 -8.95 -16.29
CA LEU A 87 -1.89 -9.32 -17.08
C LEU A 87 -3.06 -8.37 -16.81
N ALA A 88 -3.27 -7.97 -15.55
CA ALA A 88 -4.29 -6.98 -15.23
C ALA A 88 -3.95 -5.60 -15.82
N HIS A 89 -2.68 -5.19 -15.78
CA HIS A 89 -2.23 -3.96 -16.42
C HIS A 89 -2.54 -3.95 -17.92
N SER A 90 -2.28 -5.05 -18.63
CA SER A 90 -2.61 -5.16 -20.06
C SER A 90 -4.11 -4.98 -20.35
N ILE A 91 -4.98 -5.38 -19.41
CA ILE A 91 -6.43 -5.13 -19.54
C ILE A 91 -6.74 -3.63 -19.34
N TYR A 92 -6.06 -2.95 -18.40
CA TYR A 92 -6.26 -1.52 -18.16
C TYR A 92 -5.79 -0.65 -19.33
N GLU A 93 -4.72 -1.05 -20.03
CA GLU A 93 -4.16 -0.38 -21.21
C GLU A 93 -5.17 -0.27 -22.38
N ASP A 94 -6.14 -1.17 -22.46
CA ASP A 94 -7.20 -1.08 -23.47
C ASP A 94 -8.11 0.17 -23.31
N TYR A 95 -8.10 0.80 -22.12
CA TYR A 95 -9.01 1.90 -21.79
C TYR A 95 -8.31 3.26 -21.70
N THR A 96 -7.04 3.32 -21.35
CA THR A 96 -6.28 4.56 -21.17
C THR A 96 -4.79 4.30 -21.12
N ASP A 97 -3.97 5.29 -21.46
CA ASP A 97 -2.53 5.36 -21.28
C ASP A 97 -2.12 6.05 -19.95
N LEU A 98 -3.10 6.63 -19.24
CA LEU A 98 -2.88 7.25 -17.93
C LEU A 98 -3.15 6.21 -16.83
N ILE A 99 -2.11 5.43 -16.53
CA ILE A 99 -2.15 4.30 -15.60
C ILE A 99 -1.03 4.48 -14.58
N GLU A 100 -1.40 4.71 -13.33
CA GLU A 100 -0.45 4.89 -12.24
C GLU A 100 -0.55 3.74 -11.24
N PRO A 101 0.45 2.85 -11.17
CA PRO A 101 0.49 1.77 -10.19
C PRO A 101 0.62 2.29 -8.76
N TYR A 102 -0.07 1.62 -7.83
CA TYR A 102 0.05 1.82 -6.39
C TYR A 102 0.27 0.47 -5.70
N GLY A 103 1.43 -0.12 -5.91
CA GLY A 103 1.74 -1.50 -5.51
C GLY A 103 1.59 -2.49 -6.66
N MET A 104 1.42 -3.77 -6.33
CA MET A 104 1.25 -4.84 -7.30
C MET A 104 -0.21 -5.05 -7.70
N ASP A 105 -1.14 -4.68 -6.84
CA ASP A 105 -2.55 -5.02 -6.89
C ASP A 105 -3.47 -3.81 -6.98
N GLU A 106 -2.92 -2.62 -6.91
CA GLU A 106 -3.68 -1.37 -6.96
C GLU A 106 -3.19 -0.46 -8.09
N VAL A 107 -4.14 0.27 -8.72
CA VAL A 107 -3.82 1.18 -9.82
C VAL A 107 -4.85 2.30 -9.90
N TRP A 108 -4.39 3.52 -10.22
CA TRP A 108 -5.27 4.60 -10.68
C TRP A 108 -5.28 4.65 -12.21
N LEU A 109 -6.47 4.88 -12.75
CA LEU A 109 -6.72 5.10 -14.18
C LEU A 109 -7.39 6.45 -14.37
N ASP A 110 -6.90 7.30 -15.25
CA ASP A 110 -7.63 8.49 -15.70
C ASP A 110 -8.25 8.19 -17.06
N ILE A 111 -9.55 7.95 -17.07
CA ILE A 111 -10.32 7.67 -18.29
C ILE A 111 -11.06 8.87 -18.85
N THR A 112 -10.76 10.09 -18.38
CA THR A 112 -11.43 11.32 -18.79
C THR A 112 -11.46 11.48 -20.32
N GLY A 113 -10.34 11.19 -20.99
CA GLY A 113 -10.22 11.24 -22.44
C GLY A 113 -10.96 10.14 -23.19
N SER A 114 -11.21 9.02 -22.52
CA SER A 114 -11.76 7.79 -23.13
C SER A 114 -13.27 7.63 -22.94
N THR A 115 -13.91 8.50 -22.16
CA THR A 115 -15.35 8.40 -21.83
C THR A 115 -16.26 8.46 -23.06
N LYS A 116 -15.84 9.11 -24.15
CA LYS A 116 -16.60 9.13 -25.40
C LYS A 116 -16.61 7.78 -26.13
N LEU A 117 -15.59 6.96 -25.92
CA LEU A 117 -15.44 5.63 -26.56
C LEU A 117 -16.11 4.54 -25.72
N PHE A 118 -15.85 4.52 -24.40
CA PHE A 118 -16.25 3.44 -23.54
C PHE A 118 -17.47 3.73 -22.67
N GLY A 119 -17.87 4.99 -22.54
CA GLY A 119 -18.98 5.43 -21.69
C GLY A 119 -18.49 6.05 -20.38
N ASN A 120 -19.41 6.20 -19.43
CA ASN A 120 -19.11 6.82 -18.14
C ASN A 120 -18.23 5.92 -17.24
N GLY A 121 -17.68 6.51 -16.16
CA GLY A 121 -16.76 5.82 -15.26
C GLY A 121 -17.34 4.55 -14.63
N GLU A 122 -18.63 4.56 -14.26
CA GLU A 122 -19.30 3.40 -13.67
C GLU A 122 -19.41 2.23 -14.67
N LYS A 123 -19.71 2.51 -15.92
CA LYS A 123 -19.76 1.49 -16.98
C LYS A 123 -18.41 0.86 -17.19
N VAL A 124 -17.35 1.68 -17.34
CA VAL A 124 -15.97 1.19 -17.51
C VAL A 124 -15.52 0.37 -16.30
N ALA A 125 -15.82 0.85 -15.08
CA ALA A 125 -15.49 0.12 -13.85
C ALA A 125 -16.14 -1.27 -13.78
N ASN A 126 -17.41 -1.39 -14.16
CA ASN A 126 -18.09 -2.68 -14.22
C ASN A 126 -17.52 -3.58 -15.32
N GLU A 127 -17.18 -3.05 -16.48
CA GLU A 127 -16.56 -3.80 -17.58
C GLU A 127 -15.17 -4.33 -17.16
N LEU A 128 -14.31 -3.50 -16.56
CA LEU A 128 -13.03 -3.92 -16.02
C LEU A 128 -13.16 -5.02 -14.98
N ARG A 129 -14.12 -4.86 -14.05
CA ARG A 129 -14.41 -5.87 -13.02
C ARG A 129 -14.77 -7.24 -13.63
N GLU A 130 -15.65 -7.25 -14.63
CA GLU A 130 -16.03 -8.48 -15.32
C GLU A 130 -14.86 -9.06 -16.13
N ARG A 131 -14.10 -8.23 -16.85
CA ARG A 131 -12.93 -8.70 -17.63
C ARG A 131 -11.87 -9.35 -16.72
N ILE A 132 -11.47 -8.70 -15.64
CA ILE A 132 -10.51 -9.27 -14.67
C ILE A 132 -11.02 -10.60 -14.13
N LYS A 133 -12.32 -10.70 -13.86
CA LYS A 133 -12.95 -11.90 -13.33
C LYS A 133 -12.94 -13.05 -14.33
N PHE A 134 -13.34 -12.81 -15.58
CA PHE A 134 -13.45 -13.84 -16.59
C PHE A 134 -12.12 -14.18 -17.28
N GLU A 135 -11.26 -13.18 -17.51
CA GLU A 135 -9.99 -13.40 -18.20
C GLU A 135 -8.88 -13.90 -17.25
N LEU A 136 -8.86 -13.42 -15.98
CA LEU A 136 -7.82 -13.76 -15.02
C LEU A 136 -8.27 -14.64 -13.85
N GLY A 137 -9.56 -14.84 -13.64
CA GLY A 137 -10.09 -15.58 -12.50
C GLY A 137 -9.94 -14.87 -11.16
N LEU A 138 -9.63 -13.57 -11.17
CA LEU A 138 -9.47 -12.71 -10.00
C LEU A 138 -10.65 -11.73 -9.88
N THR A 139 -10.85 -11.15 -8.71
CA THR A 139 -11.85 -10.10 -8.52
C THR A 139 -11.20 -8.80 -8.13
N ILE A 140 -11.80 -7.67 -8.55
CA ILE A 140 -11.37 -6.34 -8.17
C ILE A 140 -12.52 -5.56 -7.56
N SER A 141 -12.19 -4.60 -6.69
CA SER A 141 -13.11 -3.55 -6.27
C SER A 141 -12.67 -2.23 -6.89
N VAL A 142 -13.61 -1.49 -7.47
CA VAL A 142 -13.32 -0.29 -8.22
C VAL A 142 -14.02 0.90 -7.60
N GLY A 143 -13.26 1.93 -7.27
CA GLY A 143 -13.79 3.24 -6.91
C GLY A 143 -13.74 4.19 -8.10
N VAL A 144 -14.82 4.91 -8.34
CA VAL A 144 -14.95 5.90 -9.41
C VAL A 144 -15.18 7.28 -8.81
N SER A 145 -14.35 8.26 -9.15
CA SER A 145 -14.51 9.61 -8.64
C SER A 145 -13.86 10.66 -9.56
N PHE A 146 -13.89 11.92 -9.15
CA PHE A 146 -13.27 13.05 -9.84
C PHE A 146 -11.83 13.33 -9.39
N CYS A 147 -11.33 12.62 -8.36
CA CYS A 147 -9.97 12.73 -7.84
C CYS A 147 -9.43 11.39 -7.37
N LYS A 148 -8.11 11.26 -7.27
CA LYS A 148 -7.42 10.00 -6.91
C LYS A 148 -7.78 9.53 -5.51
N VAL A 149 -7.82 10.44 -4.55
CA VAL A 149 -8.07 10.12 -3.14
C VAL A 149 -9.46 9.51 -2.94
N PHE A 150 -10.48 10.08 -3.58
CA PHE A 150 -11.84 9.54 -3.45
C PHE A 150 -12.07 8.28 -4.29
N ALA A 151 -11.38 8.16 -5.43
CA ALA A 151 -11.39 6.90 -6.17
C ALA A 151 -10.81 5.76 -5.31
N LYS A 152 -9.68 6.00 -4.60
CA LYS A 152 -9.11 5.03 -3.65
C LYS A 152 -10.07 4.72 -2.51
N LEU A 153 -10.64 5.72 -1.88
CA LEU A 153 -11.62 5.54 -0.81
C LEU A 153 -12.80 4.68 -1.29
N GLY A 154 -13.33 4.98 -2.49
CA GLY A 154 -14.45 4.23 -3.07
C GLY A 154 -14.14 2.74 -3.28
N SER A 155 -12.92 2.39 -3.69
CA SER A 155 -12.53 0.99 -3.86
C SER A 155 -12.47 0.20 -2.54
N ASP A 156 -12.30 0.90 -1.41
CA ASP A 156 -12.25 0.29 -0.08
C ASP A 156 -13.62 0.17 0.59
N MET A 157 -14.61 1.00 0.21
CA MET A 157 -15.94 1.04 0.85
C MET A 157 -16.74 -0.25 0.67
N LYS A 158 -16.63 -0.87 -0.51
CA LYS A 158 -17.36 -2.12 -0.83
C LYS A 158 -16.38 -3.15 -1.39
N LYS A 159 -16.17 -4.23 -0.65
CA LYS A 159 -15.34 -5.38 -1.04
C LYS A 159 -16.05 -6.68 -0.66
N PRO A 160 -15.91 -7.75 -1.44
CA PRO A 160 -15.22 -7.86 -2.72
C PRO A 160 -16.11 -7.57 -3.94
N ASP A 161 -15.48 -7.53 -5.14
CA ASP A 161 -16.14 -7.60 -6.45
C ASP A 161 -17.24 -6.55 -6.60
N ALA A 162 -16.91 -5.28 -6.35
CA ALA A 162 -17.88 -4.20 -6.29
C ALA A 162 -17.38 -2.92 -6.98
N VAL A 163 -18.33 -2.08 -7.38
CA VAL A 163 -18.07 -0.72 -7.86
C VAL A 163 -18.70 0.28 -6.90
N THR A 164 -17.98 1.32 -6.55
CA THR A 164 -18.46 2.44 -5.73
C THR A 164 -18.19 3.74 -6.47
N VAL A 165 -19.24 4.53 -6.70
CA VAL A 165 -19.13 5.85 -7.32
C VAL A 165 -19.24 6.92 -6.25
N ILE A 166 -18.30 7.86 -6.23
CA ILE A 166 -18.32 9.05 -5.36
C ILE A 166 -18.43 10.29 -6.28
N PRO A 167 -19.65 10.79 -6.52
CA PRO A 167 -19.87 11.92 -7.42
C PRO A 167 -19.40 13.23 -6.80
N LYS A 168 -19.00 14.18 -7.64
CA LYS A 168 -18.50 15.48 -7.19
C LYS A 168 -19.56 16.32 -6.47
N ASP A 169 -20.80 16.27 -6.94
CA ASP A 169 -21.86 17.10 -6.41
C ASP A 169 -22.38 16.62 -5.05
N SER A 170 -22.20 15.33 -4.73
CA SER A 170 -22.74 14.71 -3.52
C SER A 170 -21.69 13.98 -2.66
N PHE A 171 -20.37 14.17 -2.93
CA PHE A 171 -19.34 13.44 -2.21
C PHE A 171 -19.42 13.61 -0.70
N ARG A 172 -19.84 14.81 -0.21
CA ARG A 172 -19.95 15.07 1.22
C ARG A 172 -20.96 14.15 1.90
N GLU A 173 -22.08 13.93 1.26
CA GLU A 173 -23.14 13.03 1.75
C GLU A 173 -22.68 11.57 1.78
N VAL A 174 -21.74 11.20 0.88
CA VAL A 174 -21.25 9.83 0.75
C VAL A 174 -20.12 9.55 1.75
N ILE A 175 -19.22 10.52 1.99
CA ILE A 175 -17.95 10.22 2.69
C ILE A 175 -17.75 10.96 4.01
N TRP A 176 -18.45 12.04 4.29
CA TRP A 176 -18.14 12.86 5.46
C TRP A 176 -18.39 12.16 6.80
N ASP A 177 -19.32 11.21 6.84
CA ASP A 177 -19.59 10.40 8.04
C ASP A 177 -18.64 9.21 8.20
N LEU A 178 -17.77 8.94 7.20
CA LEU A 178 -16.80 7.87 7.28
C LEU A 178 -15.65 8.25 8.24
N PRO A 179 -14.99 7.25 8.87
CA PRO A 179 -13.83 7.49 9.72
C PRO A 179 -12.73 8.26 9.00
N ALA A 180 -12.09 9.22 9.68
CA ALA A 180 -10.95 9.96 9.12
C ALA A 180 -9.79 9.03 8.75
N SER A 181 -9.66 7.88 9.44
CA SER A 181 -8.66 6.85 9.17
C SER A 181 -8.80 6.17 7.80
N ASP A 182 -9.97 6.27 7.18
CA ASP A 182 -10.22 5.68 5.86
C ASP A 182 -9.67 6.56 4.73
N LEU A 183 -9.38 7.84 5.02
CA LEU A 183 -8.82 8.75 4.04
C LEU A 183 -7.34 8.44 3.78
N LEU A 184 -6.95 8.38 2.52
CA LEU A 184 -5.56 8.17 2.10
C LEU A 184 -4.61 9.17 2.78
N GLY A 185 -3.57 8.63 3.43
CA GLY A 185 -2.58 9.43 4.18
C GLY A 185 -2.86 9.54 5.68
N VAL A 186 -4.01 9.08 6.16
CA VAL A 186 -4.31 9.01 7.60
C VAL A 186 -3.90 7.62 8.12
N GLY A 187 -2.65 7.48 8.53
CA GLY A 187 -2.16 6.27 9.20
C GLY A 187 -2.44 6.30 10.71
N ARG A 188 -2.12 5.20 11.42
CA ARG A 188 -2.39 5.01 12.86
C ARG A 188 -1.93 6.17 13.75
N SER A 189 -0.76 6.76 13.48
CA SER A 189 -0.23 7.89 14.24
C SER A 189 -1.05 9.16 14.02
N THR A 190 -1.42 9.43 12.77
CA THR A 190 -2.26 10.58 12.40
C THR A 190 -3.66 10.43 12.96
N ASP A 191 -4.27 9.25 12.83
CA ASP A 191 -5.58 8.95 13.39
C ASP A 191 -5.62 9.12 14.91
N LYS A 192 -4.62 8.60 15.64
CA LYS A 192 -4.49 8.81 17.08
C LYS A 192 -4.37 10.29 17.44
N PHE A 193 -3.62 11.06 16.66
CA PHE A 193 -3.51 12.51 16.85
C PHE A 193 -4.86 13.20 16.62
N LEU A 194 -5.52 12.94 15.48
CA LEU A 194 -6.82 13.54 15.15
C LEU A 194 -7.87 13.21 16.22
N SER A 195 -7.96 11.95 16.63
CA SER A 195 -8.86 11.49 17.68
C SER A 195 -8.64 12.20 19.02
N SER A 196 -7.38 12.53 19.37
CA SER A 196 -7.07 13.28 20.60
C SER A 196 -7.58 14.74 20.60
N TYR A 197 -7.97 15.24 19.42
CA TYR A 197 -8.59 16.57 19.24
C TYR A 197 -10.07 16.47 18.87
N GLY A 198 -10.68 15.29 19.02
CA GLY A 198 -12.11 15.08 18.72
C GLY A 198 -12.43 15.04 17.24
N ILE A 199 -11.44 14.77 16.38
CA ILE A 199 -11.62 14.63 14.93
C ILE A 199 -11.62 13.15 14.61
N HIS A 200 -12.79 12.60 14.31
CA HIS A 200 -13.01 11.17 14.07
C HIS A 200 -13.49 10.88 12.65
N THR A 201 -14.13 11.84 11.98
CA THR A 201 -14.71 11.66 10.66
C THR A 201 -13.99 12.52 9.61
N ILE A 202 -14.19 12.14 8.33
CA ILE A 202 -13.66 12.92 7.19
C ILE A 202 -14.27 14.34 7.19
N GLY A 203 -15.56 14.47 7.53
CA GLY A 203 -16.24 15.76 7.62
C GLY A 203 -15.69 16.65 8.74
N GLU A 204 -15.38 16.08 9.91
CA GLU A 204 -14.72 16.81 11.00
C GLU A 204 -13.31 17.25 10.61
N LEU A 205 -12.56 16.39 9.90
CA LEU A 205 -11.24 16.76 9.37
C LEU A 205 -11.34 17.87 8.31
N ALA A 206 -12.33 17.84 7.44
CA ALA A 206 -12.58 18.86 6.42
C ALA A 206 -12.84 20.24 7.03
N ASN A 207 -13.45 20.28 8.22
CA ASN A 207 -13.79 21.50 8.96
C ASN A 207 -12.83 21.81 10.13
N ALA A 208 -11.73 21.06 10.26
CA ALA A 208 -10.77 21.26 11.34
C ALA A 208 -10.03 22.62 11.21
N TYR A 209 -9.61 23.17 12.33
CA TYR A 209 -8.83 24.41 12.36
C TYR A 209 -7.46 24.20 11.71
N PRO A 210 -7.18 24.87 10.56
CA PRO A 210 -5.95 24.64 9.81
C PRO A 210 -4.66 24.87 10.61
N GLU A 211 -4.64 25.87 11.47
CA GLU A 211 -3.46 26.23 12.28
C GLU A 211 -3.09 25.13 13.28
N LEU A 212 -4.09 24.45 13.85
CA LEU A 212 -3.88 23.32 14.75
C LEU A 212 -3.23 22.15 14.00
N ILE A 213 -3.83 21.79 12.87
CA ILE A 213 -3.38 20.67 12.05
C ILE A 213 -1.99 20.96 11.46
N GLN A 214 -1.77 22.16 10.95
CA GLN A 214 -0.48 22.58 10.39
C GLN A 214 0.65 22.53 11.42
N ARG A 215 0.40 22.98 12.64
CA ARG A 215 1.40 23.01 13.72
C ARG A 215 1.92 21.61 14.07
N LYS A 216 1.09 20.58 13.95
CA LYS A 216 1.43 19.21 14.36
C LYS A 216 1.79 18.29 13.20
N LEU A 217 1.07 18.40 12.08
CA LEU A 217 1.24 17.53 10.92
C LEU A 217 1.92 18.23 9.74
N GLY A 218 2.21 19.55 9.86
CA GLY A 218 2.88 20.32 8.83
C GLY A 218 2.13 20.32 7.50
N LYS A 219 2.88 20.22 6.41
CA LYS A 219 2.33 20.19 5.04
C LYS A 219 1.38 19.00 4.81
N ASN A 220 1.67 17.84 5.42
CA ASN A 220 0.82 16.66 5.30
C ASN A 220 -0.57 16.90 5.90
N GLY A 221 -0.65 17.59 7.04
CA GLY A 221 -1.93 17.92 7.63
C GLY A 221 -2.78 18.85 6.76
N MET A 222 -2.17 19.86 6.14
CA MET A 222 -2.87 20.75 5.20
C MET A 222 -3.35 20.00 3.96
N MET A 223 -2.56 19.05 3.46
CA MET A 223 -2.95 18.17 2.37
C MET A 223 -4.16 17.31 2.76
N LEU A 224 -4.21 16.76 3.96
CA LEU A 224 -5.34 15.95 4.44
C LEU A 224 -6.64 16.76 4.52
N ILE A 225 -6.59 18.02 4.98
CA ILE A 225 -7.75 18.92 4.97
C ILE A 225 -8.22 19.17 3.52
N ALA A 226 -7.30 19.44 2.60
CA ALA A 226 -7.62 19.63 1.20
C ALA A 226 -8.25 18.36 0.59
N PHE A 227 -7.70 17.18 0.91
CA PHE A 227 -8.26 15.89 0.48
C PHE A 227 -9.69 15.68 1.01
N ALA A 228 -9.94 15.92 2.29
CA ALA A 228 -11.27 15.80 2.89
C ALA A 228 -12.31 16.74 2.25
N ASN A 229 -11.86 17.86 1.67
CA ASN A 229 -12.66 18.81 0.91
C ASN A 229 -12.75 18.52 -0.60
N GLY A 230 -12.16 17.41 -1.09
CA GLY A 230 -12.18 17.04 -2.50
C GLY A 230 -11.26 17.90 -3.38
N GLU A 231 -10.25 18.51 -2.79
CA GLU A 231 -9.33 19.43 -3.49
C GLU A 231 -8.05 18.72 -3.98
N ASP A 232 -8.07 17.38 -4.08
CA ASP A 232 -6.96 16.65 -4.68
C ASP A 232 -6.85 16.93 -6.17
N ARG A 233 -5.77 17.62 -6.55
CA ARG A 233 -5.46 18.00 -7.93
C ARG A 233 -4.36 17.13 -8.55
N SER A 234 -3.90 16.10 -7.83
CA SER A 234 -2.89 15.18 -8.35
C SER A 234 -3.36 14.54 -9.66
N ARG A 235 -2.44 14.39 -10.61
CA ARG A 235 -2.72 13.74 -11.88
C ARG A 235 -2.37 12.28 -11.79
N VAL A 236 -3.06 11.45 -12.54
CA VAL A 236 -2.63 10.07 -12.79
C VAL A 236 -1.45 10.15 -13.74
N ALA A 237 -0.36 9.48 -13.36
CA ALA A 237 0.84 9.43 -14.20
C ALA A 237 0.60 8.58 -15.45
N PRO A 238 1.28 8.85 -16.57
CA PRO A 238 1.26 7.94 -17.71
C PRO A 238 1.98 6.63 -17.37
N GLN A 239 1.61 5.56 -18.08
CA GLN A 239 2.11 4.19 -17.82
C GLN A 239 3.62 4.04 -17.92
N ASP A 240 4.27 4.88 -18.71
CA ASP A 240 5.74 4.91 -18.91
C ASP A 240 6.47 5.80 -17.90
N TYR A 241 5.75 6.42 -16.96
CA TYR A 241 6.36 7.25 -15.92
C TYR A 241 7.06 6.42 -14.85
N GLU A 242 8.37 6.52 -14.80
CA GLU A 242 9.19 5.94 -13.73
C GLU A 242 9.50 7.01 -12.67
N PRO A 243 9.01 6.86 -11.43
CA PRO A 243 9.34 7.81 -10.37
C PRO A 243 10.84 7.74 -10.06
N PRO A 244 11.51 8.88 -9.80
CA PRO A 244 12.93 8.89 -9.49
C PRO A 244 13.21 8.08 -8.21
N MET A 245 14.14 7.15 -8.30
CA MET A 245 14.58 6.35 -7.16
C MET A 245 15.24 7.24 -6.10
N LYS A 246 14.68 7.26 -4.90
CA LYS A 246 15.15 8.10 -3.78
C LYS A 246 16.13 7.37 -2.88
N SER A 247 15.97 6.07 -2.70
CA SER A 247 16.81 5.23 -1.86
C SER A 247 16.79 3.78 -2.29
N VAL A 248 17.86 3.06 -1.98
CA VAL A 248 17.96 1.60 -2.10
C VAL A 248 18.23 1.06 -0.71
N GLY A 249 17.39 0.19 -0.21
CA GLY A 249 17.52 -0.38 1.12
C GLY A 249 17.34 -1.90 1.10
N HIS A 250 17.93 -2.54 2.10
CA HIS A 250 17.69 -3.93 2.44
C HIS A 250 17.76 -4.10 3.96
N GLY A 251 16.95 -4.98 4.49
CA GLY A 251 16.95 -5.32 5.92
C GLY A 251 16.50 -6.76 6.13
N ILE A 252 17.02 -7.38 7.18
CA ILE A 252 16.61 -8.72 7.60
C ILE A 252 16.23 -8.72 9.08
N THR A 253 15.39 -9.65 9.45
CA THR A 253 15.22 -10.07 10.84
C THR A 253 16.00 -11.37 11.00
N THR A 254 16.97 -11.42 11.90
CA THR A 254 17.82 -12.60 12.12
C THR A 254 17.05 -13.75 12.77
N VAL A 255 17.40 -14.98 12.43
CA VAL A 255 16.76 -16.20 12.97
C VAL A 255 16.89 -16.28 14.48
N GLN A 256 18.02 -15.82 15.02
CA GLN A 256 18.29 -15.68 16.45
C GLN A 256 18.82 -14.29 16.75
N ASP A 257 18.80 -13.92 18.04
CA ASP A 257 19.36 -12.66 18.48
C ASP A 257 20.88 -12.67 18.28
N LEU A 258 21.44 -11.54 17.84
CA LEU A 258 22.88 -11.38 17.68
C LEU A 258 23.46 -10.89 19.01
N GLU A 259 24.49 -11.56 19.51
CA GLU A 259 25.02 -11.32 20.86
C GLU A 259 26.34 -10.56 20.87
N ASN A 260 27.00 -10.45 19.71
CA ASN A 260 28.32 -9.81 19.61
C ASN A 260 28.51 -9.03 18.31
N ASP A 261 29.52 -8.13 18.32
CA ASP A 261 29.81 -7.25 17.21
C ASP A 261 30.21 -7.98 15.92
N ALA A 262 30.83 -9.15 16.01
CA ALA A 262 31.25 -9.91 14.84
C ALA A 262 30.04 -10.48 14.08
N GLU A 263 29.03 -10.97 14.78
CA GLU A 263 27.78 -11.43 14.18
C GLU A 263 27.04 -10.28 13.49
N VAL A 264 26.94 -9.13 14.17
CA VAL A 264 26.31 -7.92 13.61
C VAL A 264 27.08 -7.45 12.37
N TRP A 265 28.40 -7.45 12.42
CA TRP A 265 29.24 -7.06 11.28
C TRP A 265 29.03 -7.94 10.06
N ASN A 266 28.97 -9.26 10.23
CA ASN A 266 28.70 -10.20 9.14
C ASN A 266 27.38 -9.93 8.44
N ILE A 267 26.32 -9.63 9.22
CA ILE A 267 25.00 -9.25 8.66
C ILE A 267 25.09 -7.93 7.89
N ILE A 268 25.73 -6.90 8.48
CA ILE A 268 25.89 -5.59 7.82
C ILE A 268 26.69 -5.77 6.52
N LEU A 269 27.74 -6.56 6.52
CA LEU A 269 28.55 -6.82 5.32
C LEU A 269 27.71 -7.46 4.21
N ALA A 270 26.93 -8.50 4.53
CA ALA A 270 26.03 -9.15 3.56
C ALA A 270 25.00 -8.18 2.98
N LEU A 271 24.34 -7.38 3.83
CA LEU A 271 23.37 -6.37 3.40
C LEU A 271 24.01 -5.29 2.52
N THR A 272 25.23 -4.87 2.87
CA THR A 272 25.98 -3.86 2.10
C THR A 272 26.36 -4.38 0.71
N GLN A 273 26.77 -5.66 0.60
CA GLN A 273 27.05 -6.28 -0.68
C GLN A 273 25.82 -6.34 -1.58
N ASP A 274 24.66 -6.70 -1.04
CA ASP A 274 23.37 -6.73 -1.76
C ASP A 274 22.96 -5.33 -2.22
N ILE A 275 23.02 -4.33 -1.33
CA ILE A 275 22.73 -2.93 -1.68
C ILE A 275 23.69 -2.43 -2.77
N GLY A 276 24.99 -2.73 -2.64
CA GLY A 276 25.98 -2.38 -3.64
C GLY A 276 25.72 -3.04 -5.01
N HIS A 277 25.26 -4.29 -5.01
CA HIS A 277 24.81 -4.96 -6.23
C HIS A 277 23.61 -4.23 -6.86
N LYS A 278 22.57 -3.95 -6.10
CA LYS A 278 21.37 -3.21 -6.56
C LYS A 278 21.72 -1.84 -7.14
N LEU A 279 22.59 -1.08 -6.46
CA LEU A 279 23.04 0.23 -6.97
C LEU A 279 23.72 0.10 -8.34
N ARG A 280 24.56 -0.91 -8.53
CA ARG A 280 25.21 -1.17 -9.84
C ARG A 280 24.20 -1.55 -10.92
N VAL A 281 23.23 -2.43 -10.59
CA VAL A 281 22.16 -2.81 -11.52
C VAL A 281 21.35 -1.58 -11.96
N TYR A 282 21.06 -0.68 -11.04
CA TYR A 282 20.33 0.56 -11.34
C TYR A 282 21.20 1.69 -11.87
N ASN A 283 22.51 1.47 -12.03
CA ASN A 283 23.47 2.51 -12.42
C ASN A 283 23.38 3.78 -11.56
N LYS A 284 23.37 3.60 -10.22
CA LYS A 284 23.24 4.67 -9.24
C LYS A 284 24.40 4.69 -8.27
N ASN A 285 24.73 5.90 -7.77
CA ASN A 285 25.67 6.11 -6.69
C ASN A 285 24.94 6.55 -5.42
N ALA A 286 25.43 6.12 -4.27
CA ALA A 286 24.89 6.56 -2.98
C ALA A 286 25.49 7.89 -2.57
N ALA A 287 24.68 8.89 -2.25
CA ALA A 287 25.11 10.15 -1.64
C ALA A 287 25.19 10.07 -0.10
N GLY A 288 24.58 9.07 0.50
CA GLY A 288 24.60 8.83 1.94
C GLY A 288 24.23 7.39 2.26
N VAL A 289 24.63 6.96 3.45
CA VAL A 289 24.36 5.62 3.99
C VAL A 289 23.66 5.77 5.33
N ALA A 290 22.60 4.98 5.54
CA ALA A 290 21.93 4.88 6.83
C ALA A 290 21.88 3.43 7.28
N ILE A 291 22.11 3.18 8.57
CA ILE A 291 22.02 1.88 9.22
C ILE A 291 20.97 2.01 10.33
N TYR A 292 20.07 1.05 10.39
CA TYR A 292 19.11 0.91 11.47
C TYR A 292 19.26 -0.43 12.14
N ILE A 293 19.49 -0.44 13.46
CA ILE A 293 19.58 -1.66 14.26
C ILE A 293 18.49 -1.62 15.32
N ARG A 294 17.72 -2.69 15.42
CA ARG A 294 16.68 -2.87 16.42
C ARG A 294 17.21 -3.78 17.53
N TYR A 295 17.23 -3.26 18.74
CA TYR A 295 17.67 -3.99 19.94
C TYR A 295 16.48 -4.60 20.66
N ILE A 296 16.71 -5.73 21.31
CA ILE A 296 15.82 -6.31 22.31
C ILE A 296 16.37 -5.90 23.67
N GLN A 297 15.73 -4.94 24.31
CA GLN A 297 15.99 -4.59 25.71
C GLN A 297 14.72 -4.83 26.53
N ASP A 298 14.80 -5.67 27.56
CA ASP A 298 13.74 -5.92 28.57
C ASP A 298 12.33 -6.08 28.00
N LYS A 299 12.18 -6.86 26.91
CA LYS A 299 10.93 -7.08 26.15
C LYS A 299 10.37 -5.84 25.44
N GLN A 300 11.07 -4.70 25.45
CA GLN A 300 10.76 -3.54 24.63
C GLN A 300 11.73 -3.45 23.46
N LEU A 301 11.16 -3.37 22.24
CA LEU A 301 11.94 -3.14 21.03
C LEU A 301 12.34 -1.65 20.95
N SER A 302 13.61 -1.38 21.10
CA SER A 302 14.19 -0.04 20.82
C SER A 302 15.04 -0.12 19.56
N GLY A 303 15.12 0.96 18.81
CA GLY A 303 15.94 1.02 17.60
C GLY A 303 16.81 2.27 17.59
N LYS A 304 18.00 2.16 17.02
CA LYS A 304 18.88 3.30 16.75
C LYS A 304 19.18 3.36 15.27
N GLN A 305 19.23 4.59 14.75
CA GLN A 305 19.58 4.87 13.37
C GLN A 305 20.84 5.73 13.35
N TRP A 306 21.78 5.38 12.48
CA TRP A 306 22.96 6.17 12.16
C TRP A 306 22.93 6.52 10.69
N GLN A 307 23.34 7.74 10.36
CA GLN A 307 23.41 8.20 8.97
C GLN A 307 24.72 8.98 8.78
N CYS A 308 25.38 8.73 7.65
CA CYS A 308 26.52 9.51 7.20
C CYS A 308 26.38 9.84 5.70
N GLN A 309 27.01 10.95 5.29
CA GLN A 309 27.13 11.32 3.89
C GLN A 309 28.32 10.62 3.27
N ALA A 310 28.22 10.24 1.99
CA ALA A 310 29.34 9.69 1.24
C ALA A 310 30.38 10.81 0.97
N PRO A 311 31.69 10.50 1.04
CA PRO A 311 32.72 11.45 0.68
C PRO A 311 32.55 11.93 -0.77
N GLY A 312 32.51 13.24 -0.99
CA GLY A 312 32.38 13.84 -2.34
C GLY A 312 30.97 14.23 -2.78
N SER A 313 29.95 14.08 -1.93
CA SER A 313 28.66 14.69 -2.19
C SER A 313 28.69 16.14 -1.71
N ASP A 314 28.83 17.09 -2.65
CA ASP A 314 28.62 18.52 -2.37
C ASP A 314 27.18 18.74 -1.91
N SER A 315 26.98 18.85 -0.60
CA SER A 315 25.73 19.33 -0.06
C SER A 315 26.02 20.12 1.21
N GLN A 316 25.69 21.39 1.14
CA GLN A 316 25.43 22.21 2.32
C GLN A 316 24.33 21.52 3.13
N CYS A 317 24.69 20.85 4.19
CA CYS A 317 23.73 20.40 5.20
C CYS A 317 24.29 20.66 6.58
N GLY A 318 23.51 21.45 7.31
CA GLY A 318 23.78 21.86 8.68
C GLY A 318 23.89 20.66 9.63
N ASN A 319 24.78 20.81 10.57
CA ASN A 319 25.04 19.95 11.71
C ASN A 319 23.78 19.55 12.45
N HIS A 320 23.49 18.26 12.48
CA HIS A 320 22.81 17.59 13.57
C HIS A 320 23.46 16.23 13.75
N CYS A 321 24.48 16.17 14.57
CA CYS A 321 24.94 14.96 15.26
C CYS A 321 24.14 14.77 16.54
#